data_af1f7ddee503b3b3b5ad6b2f54d7d75d
#
_entry.id   af1f7ddee503b3b3b5ad6b2f54d7d75d
#
_cell.length_a   1.000
_cell.length_b   1.000
_cell.length_c   1.000
_cell.angle_alpha   90.00
_cell.angle_beta   90.00
_cell.angle_gamma   90.00
#
_symmetry.space_group_name_H-M   'P 1'
#
loop_
_entity.id
_entity.type
_entity.pdbx_description
1 polymer ?
#
loop_
_entity_poly.entity_id
_entity_poly.type
_entity_poly.pdbx_seq_one_letter_code
_entity_poly.pdbx_strand_id
1 'polypeptide(L)'
;MTKGLSGPRKQFLDVLRVLATCAVVLMHVLTGATDVTDASIVPEYRSLLLSVMDLVTWCVPIFLLISGYLFLNPERTLTYTVMIKKYCRRIALAILLFGVPYAASELVVAEQSFRIMMIPEALKMTLTGHTWSHMWYLYLILFLYLITPLLKKVLRVLPVWGVAAVMALIFLGSSVAPFLNKVLDVNSIPVLPDGGVYFLYYLCGYFFAVREVCVDKGRNAGGQMVESGKGERVVTSQNIGTSGKDMKAGDSGNGRWAGGNTEWDGGTQTVESRAWNVWLIAATVLALGMILSRTLAGFSIQMAYNYPFTVLLAVLLFAAGRNGGGRVAAPDASPVADTPGVDISTAGEEQERLKHRIPWQEAGALSFAVYLVHPVYVNLLYKFVKITPFTVLEQCGVQSVAAGQVVLILLLAAFCLVVLALATATAWVLRKIPVLRKYVL
;
A
#
# COMPACT_ATOMS: atom_id res chain seq x y z
N MET A 1 17.20 25.69 11.57
CA MET A 1 16.31 24.84 12.41
C MET A 1 15.10 24.46 11.57
N THR A 2 15.15 23.32 10.88
CA THR A 2 14.02 22.78 10.13
C THR A 2 13.22 21.88 11.05
N LYS A 3 12.11 22.38 11.60
CA LYS A 3 11.08 21.52 12.20
C LYS A 3 10.64 20.50 11.14
N GLY A 4 11.09 19.27 11.28
CA GLY A 4 10.60 18.16 10.48
C GLY A 4 9.11 18.01 10.76
N LEU A 5 8.30 18.24 9.73
CA LEU A 5 6.88 17.94 9.71
C LEU A 5 6.70 16.42 9.77
N SER A 6 6.82 15.85 10.96
CA SER A 6 6.35 14.51 11.27
C SER A 6 4.91 14.61 11.74
N GLY A 7 3.97 14.70 10.81
CA GLY A 7 2.59 14.37 11.14
C GLY A 7 2.52 12.91 11.67
N PRO A 8 1.48 12.54 12.43
CA PRO A 8 1.35 11.21 13.00
C PRO A 8 1.50 10.15 11.90
N ARG A 9 2.36 9.16 12.16
CA ARG A 9 2.64 8.07 11.20
C ARG A 9 1.36 7.24 11.01
N LYS A 10 0.92 7.11 9.77
CA LYS A 10 -0.32 6.41 9.44
C LYS A 10 -0.07 4.90 9.40
N GLN A 11 -0.56 4.19 10.40
CA GLN A 11 -0.36 2.75 10.57
C GLN A 11 -0.87 1.92 9.38
N PHE A 12 -1.97 2.33 8.73
CA PHE A 12 -2.49 1.62 7.57
C PHE A 12 -1.49 1.51 6.41
N LEU A 13 -0.62 2.51 6.24
CA LEU A 13 0.43 2.48 5.21
C LEU A 13 1.49 1.41 5.52
N ASP A 14 1.81 1.22 6.80
CA ASP A 14 2.76 0.19 7.20
C ASP A 14 2.16 -1.21 7.03
N VAL A 15 0.88 -1.40 7.35
CA VAL A 15 0.14 -2.64 7.07
C VAL A 15 0.13 -2.95 5.57
N LEU A 16 -0.24 -1.97 4.73
CA LEU A 16 -0.25 -2.16 3.28
C LEU A 16 1.14 -2.48 2.72
N ARG A 17 2.21 -1.86 3.24
CA ARG A 17 3.58 -2.19 2.84
C ARG A 17 3.95 -3.63 3.17
N VAL A 18 3.61 -4.10 4.37
CA VAL A 18 3.90 -5.48 4.79
C VAL A 18 3.15 -6.47 3.90
N LEU A 19 1.84 -6.27 3.71
CA LEU A 19 1.03 -7.14 2.86
C LEU A 19 1.54 -7.14 1.41
N ALA A 20 1.85 -5.97 0.86
CA ALA A 20 2.41 -5.87 -0.49
C ALA A 20 3.78 -6.55 -0.61
N THR A 21 4.64 -6.46 0.42
CA THR A 21 5.93 -7.17 0.45
C THR A 21 5.74 -8.68 0.47
N CYS A 22 4.82 -9.19 1.28
CA CYS A 22 4.48 -10.63 1.29
C CYS A 22 3.97 -11.09 -0.08
N ALA A 23 3.10 -10.30 -0.72
CA ALA A 23 2.59 -10.58 -2.05
C ALA A 23 3.69 -10.53 -3.14
N VAL A 24 4.66 -9.61 -3.03
CA VAL A 24 5.85 -9.58 -3.93
C VAL A 24 6.69 -10.83 -3.77
N VAL A 25 6.95 -11.27 -2.53
CA VAL A 25 7.72 -12.51 -2.29
C VAL A 25 6.98 -13.71 -2.86
N LEU A 26 5.68 -13.81 -2.63
CA LEU A 26 4.85 -14.88 -3.21
C LEU A 26 4.88 -14.84 -4.75
N MET A 27 4.77 -13.66 -5.37
CA MET A 27 4.90 -13.50 -6.82
C MET A 27 6.21 -14.08 -7.34
N HIS A 28 7.34 -13.77 -6.69
CA HIS A 28 8.65 -14.27 -7.12
C HIS A 28 8.87 -15.76 -6.82
N VAL A 29 8.26 -16.31 -5.75
CA VAL A 29 8.23 -17.76 -5.51
C VAL A 29 7.47 -18.47 -6.63
N LEU A 30 6.30 -17.93 -7.05
CA LEU A 30 5.50 -18.47 -8.14
C LEU A 30 6.23 -18.38 -9.48
N THR A 31 6.76 -17.20 -9.82
CA THR A 31 7.48 -16.97 -11.09
C THR A 31 8.72 -17.86 -11.16
N GLY A 32 9.52 -17.91 -10.09
CA GLY A 32 10.70 -18.79 -10.06
C GLY A 32 10.35 -20.27 -10.19
N ALA A 33 9.22 -20.72 -9.63
CA ALA A 33 8.76 -22.09 -9.78
C ALA A 33 8.35 -22.39 -11.24
N THR A 34 7.72 -21.44 -11.95
CA THR A 34 7.38 -21.59 -13.37
C THR A 34 8.59 -21.55 -14.26
N ASP A 35 9.57 -20.69 -13.98
CA ASP A 35 10.78 -20.52 -14.82
C ASP A 35 11.71 -21.75 -14.80
N VAL A 36 11.76 -22.49 -13.68
CA VAL A 36 12.68 -23.62 -13.50
C VAL A 36 12.08 -24.94 -13.97
N THR A 37 10.75 -25.08 -14.00
CA THR A 37 10.07 -26.35 -14.29
C THR A 37 9.71 -26.59 -15.73
N ASP A 38 9.84 -25.59 -16.61
CA ASP A 38 9.63 -25.65 -18.05
C ASP A 38 8.39 -26.48 -18.54
N ALA A 39 8.30 -26.85 -19.81
CA ALA A 39 7.15 -27.44 -20.53
C ALA A 39 6.54 -28.72 -19.91
N SER A 40 7.10 -29.28 -18.86
CA SER A 40 6.64 -30.53 -18.20
C SER A 40 5.56 -30.35 -17.15
N ILE A 41 5.19 -29.09 -16.81
CA ILE A 41 4.13 -28.84 -15.81
C ILE A 41 2.77 -29.25 -16.35
N VAL A 42 2.08 -30.10 -15.61
CA VAL A 42 0.68 -30.46 -15.86
C VAL A 42 -0.16 -29.18 -16.02
N PRO A 43 -0.98 -29.05 -17.09
CA PRO A 43 -1.72 -27.82 -17.39
C PRO A 43 -2.55 -27.28 -16.23
N GLU A 44 -3.12 -28.18 -15.40
CA GLU A 44 -3.92 -27.86 -14.23
C GLU A 44 -3.11 -27.14 -13.15
N TYR A 45 -1.85 -27.56 -12.91
CA TYR A 45 -0.95 -26.90 -11.97
C TYR A 45 -0.52 -25.52 -12.50
N ARG A 46 -0.26 -25.42 -13.81
CA ARG A 46 0.06 -24.14 -14.43
C ARG A 46 -1.11 -23.15 -14.30
N SER A 47 -2.35 -23.60 -14.56
CA SER A 47 -3.55 -22.77 -14.39
C SER A 47 -3.71 -22.26 -12.95
N LEU A 48 -3.46 -23.13 -11.96
CA LEU A 48 -3.48 -22.78 -10.55
C LEU A 48 -2.44 -21.70 -10.23
N LEU A 49 -1.18 -21.88 -10.66
CA LEU A 49 -0.11 -20.90 -10.43
C LEU A 49 -0.45 -19.54 -11.01
N LEU A 50 -0.92 -19.50 -12.25
CA LEU A 50 -1.32 -18.27 -12.92
C LEU A 50 -2.49 -17.59 -12.20
N SER A 51 -3.47 -18.36 -11.69
CA SER A 51 -4.57 -17.81 -10.90
C SER A 51 -4.10 -17.16 -9.59
N VAL A 52 -3.16 -17.79 -8.90
CA VAL A 52 -2.56 -17.22 -7.68
C VAL A 52 -1.71 -15.99 -8.02
N MET A 53 -0.97 -16.00 -9.14
CA MET A 53 -0.22 -14.82 -9.61
C MET A 53 -1.14 -13.64 -9.87
N ASP A 54 -2.27 -13.85 -10.53
CA ASP A 54 -3.26 -12.81 -10.81
C ASP A 54 -3.77 -12.17 -9.51
N LEU A 55 -4.01 -12.99 -8.48
CA LEU A 55 -4.47 -12.51 -7.17
C LEU A 55 -3.47 -11.64 -6.43
N VAL A 56 -2.17 -11.75 -6.70
CA VAL A 56 -1.11 -10.99 -6.01
C VAL A 56 -0.51 -9.88 -6.87
N THR A 57 -0.92 -9.73 -8.12
CA THR A 57 -0.39 -8.72 -9.07
C THR A 57 -0.58 -7.27 -8.58
N TRP A 58 -1.53 -7.01 -7.67
CA TRP A 58 -1.72 -5.71 -7.02
C TRP A 58 -0.55 -5.25 -6.12
N CYS A 59 0.41 -6.12 -5.82
CA CYS A 59 1.48 -5.88 -4.86
C CYS A 59 2.35 -4.65 -5.23
N VAL A 60 2.82 -4.54 -6.48
CA VAL A 60 3.60 -3.40 -6.96
C VAL A 60 2.75 -2.12 -7.05
N PRO A 61 1.54 -2.14 -7.62
CA PRO A 61 0.62 -1.01 -7.60
C PRO A 61 0.41 -0.37 -6.21
N ILE A 62 0.30 -1.15 -5.14
CA ILE A 62 0.13 -0.61 -3.78
C ILE A 62 1.33 0.27 -3.37
N PHE A 63 2.56 -0.09 -3.71
CA PHE A 63 3.72 0.75 -3.40
C PHE A 63 3.69 2.08 -4.15
N LEU A 64 3.19 2.08 -5.40
CA LEU A 64 3.02 3.31 -6.18
C LEU A 64 1.91 4.19 -5.59
N LEU A 65 0.76 3.61 -5.19
CA LEU A 65 -0.32 4.29 -4.49
C LEU A 65 0.17 4.92 -3.18
N ILE A 66 0.91 4.17 -2.35
CA ILE A 66 1.53 4.67 -1.11
C ILE A 66 2.47 5.85 -1.40
N SER A 67 3.31 5.72 -2.42
CA SER A 67 4.26 6.76 -2.80
C SER A 67 3.56 8.02 -3.29
N GLY A 68 2.55 7.89 -4.15
CA GLY A 68 1.72 8.99 -4.61
C GLY A 68 0.99 9.69 -3.47
N TYR A 69 0.35 8.92 -2.59
CA TYR A 69 -0.34 9.44 -1.41
C TYR A 69 0.58 10.25 -0.50
N LEU A 70 1.82 9.79 -0.28
CA LEU A 70 2.78 10.47 0.58
C LEU A 70 3.44 11.68 -0.07
N PHE A 71 3.83 11.58 -1.34
CA PHE A 71 4.67 12.61 -1.98
C PHE A 71 3.86 13.64 -2.74
N LEU A 72 2.67 13.31 -3.26
CA LEU A 72 1.80 14.26 -3.94
C LEU A 72 0.82 14.96 -3.00
N ASN A 73 0.76 14.61 -1.70
CA ASN A 73 -0.09 15.27 -0.72
C ASN A 73 0.06 16.80 -0.82
N PRO A 74 -1.04 17.57 -1.01
CA PRO A 74 -1.00 19.02 -1.21
C PRO A 74 -0.36 19.78 -0.05
N GLU A 75 -0.55 19.33 1.18
CA GLU A 75 -0.05 20.00 2.39
C GLU A 75 1.45 19.78 2.60
N ARG A 76 2.03 18.77 1.97
CA ARG A 76 3.45 18.46 2.10
C ARG A 76 4.28 19.30 1.13
N THR A 77 5.13 20.17 1.64
CA THR A 77 6.12 20.90 0.82
C THR A 77 7.30 20.01 0.48
N LEU A 78 7.52 19.76 -0.80
CA LEU A 78 8.65 18.99 -1.31
C LEU A 78 9.43 19.82 -2.34
N THR A 79 10.68 20.12 -2.02
CA THR A 79 11.60 20.80 -2.94
C THR A 79 12.44 19.78 -3.72
N TYR A 80 12.96 20.17 -4.89
CA TYR A 80 13.90 19.34 -5.66
C TYR A 80 15.09 18.89 -4.82
N THR A 81 15.67 19.80 -4.02
CA THR A 81 16.81 19.50 -3.15
C THR A 81 16.50 18.37 -2.15
N VAL A 82 15.34 18.42 -1.51
CA VAL A 82 14.92 17.37 -0.57
C VAL A 82 14.67 16.05 -1.31
N MET A 83 14.02 16.12 -2.48
CA MET A 83 13.72 14.92 -3.26
C MET A 83 14.99 14.22 -3.72
N ILE A 84 15.94 14.95 -4.31
CA ILE A 84 17.21 14.40 -4.80
C ILE A 84 18.10 13.94 -3.63
N LYS A 85 18.37 14.81 -2.65
CA LYS A 85 19.37 14.52 -1.60
C LYS A 85 18.90 13.48 -0.59
N LYS A 86 17.59 13.29 -0.41
CA LYS A 86 17.05 12.35 0.56
C LYS A 86 16.47 11.08 -0.10
N TYR A 87 15.53 11.24 -1.02
CA TYR A 87 14.77 10.12 -1.57
C TYR A 87 15.42 9.48 -2.79
N CYS A 88 15.76 10.26 -3.81
CA CYS A 88 16.41 9.74 -5.02
C CYS A 88 17.79 9.13 -4.71
N ARG A 89 18.60 9.82 -3.87
CA ARG A 89 19.90 9.28 -3.44
C ARG A 89 19.76 7.91 -2.77
N ARG A 90 18.77 7.73 -1.90
CA ARG A 90 18.53 6.45 -1.22
C ARG A 90 18.24 5.32 -2.21
N ILE A 91 17.37 5.56 -3.19
CA ILE A 91 17.05 4.58 -4.23
C ILE A 91 18.24 4.33 -5.15
N ALA A 92 18.95 5.37 -5.58
CA ALA A 92 20.14 5.24 -6.43
C ALA A 92 21.24 4.42 -5.74
N LEU A 93 21.49 4.68 -4.44
CA LEU A 93 22.43 3.88 -3.66
C LEU A 93 21.98 2.44 -3.50
N ALA A 94 20.67 2.16 -3.34
CA ALA A 94 20.14 0.81 -3.31
C ALA A 94 20.36 0.10 -4.66
N ILE A 95 20.10 0.77 -5.79
CA ILE A 95 20.34 0.24 -7.13
C ILE A 95 21.81 -0.15 -7.29
N LEU A 96 22.75 0.71 -6.93
CA LEU A 96 24.17 0.42 -7.08
C LEU A 96 24.62 -0.68 -6.12
N LEU A 97 24.24 -0.61 -4.85
CA LEU A 97 24.72 -1.53 -3.82
C LEU A 97 24.20 -2.95 -3.97
N PHE A 98 22.97 -3.13 -4.48
CA PHE A 98 22.38 -4.44 -4.71
C PHE A 98 22.42 -4.85 -6.19
N GLY A 99 22.23 -3.91 -7.13
CA GLY A 99 22.23 -4.23 -8.55
C GLY A 99 23.59 -4.69 -9.08
N VAL A 100 24.69 -4.04 -8.67
CA VAL A 100 26.03 -4.46 -9.11
C VAL A 100 26.39 -5.87 -8.66
N PRO A 101 26.23 -6.25 -7.37
CA PRO A 101 26.41 -7.65 -6.95
C PRO A 101 25.48 -8.64 -7.67
N TYR A 102 24.23 -8.27 -7.93
CA TYR A 102 23.30 -9.13 -8.65
C TYR A 102 23.70 -9.34 -10.11
N ALA A 103 24.06 -8.27 -10.82
CA ALA A 103 24.57 -8.38 -12.19
C ALA A 103 25.89 -9.17 -12.24
N ALA A 104 26.80 -8.93 -11.29
CA ALA A 104 28.04 -9.68 -11.18
C ALA A 104 27.79 -11.19 -10.94
N SER A 105 26.81 -11.54 -10.09
CA SER A 105 26.44 -12.93 -9.85
C SER A 105 25.90 -13.61 -11.10
N GLU A 106 25.14 -12.91 -11.95
CA GLU A 106 24.69 -13.45 -13.24
C GLU A 106 25.85 -13.74 -14.18
N LEU A 107 26.80 -12.80 -14.28
CA LEU A 107 28.00 -12.97 -15.10
C LEU A 107 28.84 -14.18 -14.62
N VAL A 108 29.06 -14.29 -13.30
CA VAL A 108 29.80 -15.42 -12.71
C VAL A 108 29.10 -16.76 -12.99
N VAL A 109 27.78 -16.82 -12.88
CA VAL A 109 27.01 -18.02 -13.16
C VAL A 109 27.05 -18.37 -14.66
N ALA A 110 26.95 -17.37 -15.53
CA ALA A 110 26.99 -17.58 -16.98
C ALA A 110 28.36 -18.07 -17.47
N GLU A 111 29.45 -17.49 -16.95
CA GLU A 111 30.82 -17.85 -17.37
C GLU A 111 31.45 -18.94 -16.51
N GLN A 112 30.79 -19.38 -15.42
CA GLN A 112 31.33 -20.37 -14.44
C GLN A 112 32.72 -19.98 -13.89
N SER A 113 33.04 -18.69 -13.92
CA SER A 113 34.33 -18.13 -13.50
C SER A 113 34.18 -16.69 -13.02
N PHE A 114 35.06 -16.26 -12.13
CA PHE A 114 35.11 -14.86 -11.68
C PHE A 114 36.32 -14.16 -12.32
N ARG A 115 36.05 -13.03 -12.97
CA ARG A 115 37.06 -12.13 -13.51
C ARG A 115 36.84 -10.71 -13.01
N ILE A 116 37.90 -10.01 -12.64
CA ILE A 116 37.78 -8.62 -12.11
C ILE A 116 37.11 -7.67 -13.10
N MET A 117 37.23 -7.94 -14.41
CA MET A 117 36.61 -7.17 -15.50
C MET A 117 35.07 -7.31 -15.52
N MET A 118 34.49 -8.28 -14.79
CA MET A 118 33.04 -8.38 -14.61
C MET A 118 32.46 -7.24 -13.77
N ILE A 119 33.27 -6.59 -12.92
CA ILE A 119 32.80 -5.50 -12.06
C ILE A 119 32.35 -4.28 -12.90
N PRO A 120 33.15 -3.70 -13.83
CA PRO A 120 32.69 -2.63 -14.69
C PRO A 120 31.55 -3.05 -15.61
N GLU A 121 31.51 -4.29 -16.06
CA GLU A 121 30.41 -4.84 -16.84
C GLU A 121 29.11 -4.93 -16.02
N ALA A 122 29.16 -5.46 -14.82
CA ALA A 122 28.03 -5.47 -13.88
C ALA A 122 27.53 -4.05 -13.55
N LEU A 123 28.45 -3.10 -13.39
CA LEU A 123 28.09 -1.70 -13.22
C LEU A 123 27.36 -1.14 -14.46
N LYS A 124 27.85 -1.43 -15.66
CA LYS A 124 27.17 -1.05 -16.91
C LYS A 124 25.78 -1.69 -16.97
N MET A 125 25.65 -2.99 -16.73
CA MET A 125 24.36 -3.69 -16.68
C MET A 125 23.40 -3.04 -15.67
N THR A 126 23.91 -2.70 -14.48
CA THR A 126 23.12 -2.00 -13.46
C THR A 126 22.68 -0.62 -13.94
N LEU A 127 23.55 0.19 -14.52
CA LEU A 127 23.18 1.53 -14.99
C LEU A 127 22.21 1.50 -16.17
N THR A 128 22.22 0.45 -16.97
CA THR A 128 21.31 0.27 -18.13
C THR A 128 20.04 -0.52 -17.80
N GLY A 129 19.86 -0.92 -16.53
CA GLY A 129 18.65 -1.64 -16.10
C GLY A 129 18.64 -3.15 -16.40
N HIS A 130 19.76 -3.72 -16.88
CA HIS A 130 19.92 -5.13 -17.18
C HIS A 130 20.44 -5.92 -15.97
N THR A 131 19.71 -5.85 -14.86
CA THR A 131 19.98 -6.59 -13.64
C THR A 131 18.83 -7.55 -13.35
N TRP A 132 18.83 -8.19 -12.19
CA TRP A 132 17.74 -9.08 -11.77
C TRP A 132 16.37 -8.43 -11.97
N SER A 133 15.43 -9.20 -12.48
CA SER A 133 14.13 -8.74 -12.95
C SER A 133 13.35 -7.87 -11.95
N HIS A 134 13.45 -8.15 -10.63
CA HIS A 134 12.76 -7.34 -9.62
C HIS A 134 13.27 -5.89 -9.50
N MET A 135 14.49 -5.60 -9.96
CA MET A 135 15.11 -4.26 -9.83
C MET A 135 14.43 -3.19 -10.69
N TRP A 136 13.66 -3.56 -11.72
CA TRP A 136 12.98 -2.61 -12.60
C TRP A 136 12.13 -1.58 -11.84
N TYR A 137 11.51 -1.99 -10.73
CA TYR A 137 10.69 -1.11 -9.91
C TYR A 137 11.50 0.04 -9.27
N LEU A 138 12.77 -0.18 -8.92
CA LEU A 138 13.62 0.87 -8.35
C LEU A 138 13.92 1.97 -9.38
N TYR A 139 14.12 1.63 -10.64
CA TYR A 139 14.30 2.61 -11.71
C TYR A 139 13.01 3.39 -11.95
N LEU A 140 11.87 2.71 -11.95
CA LEU A 140 10.55 3.34 -12.07
C LEU A 140 10.31 4.33 -10.93
N ILE A 141 10.51 3.92 -9.68
CA ILE A 141 10.24 4.78 -8.52
C ILE A 141 11.24 5.95 -8.45
N LEU A 142 12.49 5.74 -8.86
CA LEU A 142 13.49 6.81 -8.99
C LEU A 142 13.04 7.87 -9.99
N PHE A 143 12.56 7.45 -11.16
CA PHE A 143 11.98 8.33 -12.16
C PHE A 143 10.79 9.12 -11.62
N LEU A 144 9.83 8.46 -10.99
CA LEU A 144 8.66 9.11 -10.39
C LEU A 144 9.05 10.13 -9.32
N TYR A 145 10.08 9.83 -8.51
CA TYR A 145 10.57 10.76 -7.50
C TYR A 145 11.24 12.00 -8.14
N LEU A 146 11.98 11.83 -9.22
CA LEU A 146 12.60 12.96 -9.96
C LEU A 146 11.54 13.90 -10.53
N ILE A 147 10.44 13.39 -11.06
CA ILE A 147 9.37 14.22 -11.65
C ILE A 147 8.38 14.75 -10.60
N THR A 148 8.35 14.21 -9.36
CA THR A 148 7.37 14.58 -8.33
C THR A 148 7.27 16.09 -8.06
N PRO A 149 8.38 16.86 -7.91
CA PRO A 149 8.25 18.31 -7.64
C PRO A 149 7.62 19.06 -8.80
N LEU A 150 7.90 18.66 -10.06
CA LEU A 150 7.26 19.21 -11.25
C LEU A 150 5.77 18.85 -11.27
N LEU A 151 5.45 17.57 -11.05
CA LEU A 151 4.09 17.08 -11.03
C LEU A 151 3.24 17.80 -9.97
N LYS A 152 3.81 18.07 -8.78
CA LYS A 152 3.12 18.86 -7.75
C LYS A 152 2.80 20.28 -8.20
N LYS A 153 3.65 20.92 -9.01
CA LYS A 153 3.34 22.26 -9.57
C LYS A 153 2.17 22.18 -10.55
N VAL A 154 2.16 21.16 -11.41
CA VAL A 154 1.06 20.92 -12.37
C VAL A 154 -0.24 20.65 -11.64
N LEU A 155 -0.24 19.76 -10.65
CA LEU A 155 -1.43 19.39 -9.86
C LEU A 155 -2.02 20.54 -9.04
N ARG A 156 -1.25 21.60 -8.73
CA ARG A 156 -1.75 22.81 -8.06
C ARG A 156 -2.53 23.73 -9.00
N VAL A 157 -2.22 23.69 -10.28
CA VAL A 157 -2.87 24.54 -11.31
C VAL A 157 -4.09 23.85 -11.91
N LEU A 158 -4.02 22.53 -12.07
CA LEU A 158 -5.12 21.75 -12.63
C LEU A 158 -6.29 21.63 -11.62
N PRO A 159 -7.52 21.87 -12.08
CA PRO A 159 -8.71 21.57 -11.27
C PRO A 159 -8.85 20.07 -11.05
N VAL A 160 -9.50 19.66 -9.96
CA VAL A 160 -9.66 18.24 -9.60
C VAL A 160 -10.29 17.41 -10.72
N TRP A 161 -11.30 17.97 -11.42
CA TRP A 161 -11.91 17.30 -12.57
C TRP A 161 -10.95 17.12 -13.74
N GLY A 162 -10.02 18.06 -13.97
CA GLY A 162 -8.99 17.96 -15.00
C GLY A 162 -7.99 16.84 -14.69
N VAL A 163 -7.61 16.68 -13.42
CA VAL A 163 -6.79 15.53 -12.98
C VAL A 163 -7.53 14.22 -13.17
N ALA A 164 -8.83 14.18 -12.81
CA ALA A 164 -9.66 12.99 -13.01
C ALA A 164 -9.81 12.63 -14.50
N ALA A 165 -9.96 13.61 -15.39
CA ALA A 165 -10.02 13.41 -16.83
C ALA A 165 -8.72 12.83 -17.38
N VAL A 166 -7.55 13.34 -16.94
CA VAL A 166 -6.24 12.78 -17.31
C VAL A 166 -6.11 11.34 -16.82
N MET A 167 -6.51 11.05 -15.59
CA MET A 167 -6.49 9.69 -15.03
C MET A 167 -7.41 8.75 -15.82
N ALA A 168 -8.61 9.20 -16.20
CA ALA A 168 -9.54 8.43 -17.02
C ALA A 168 -8.95 8.14 -18.42
N LEU A 169 -8.31 9.13 -19.05
CA LEU A 169 -7.64 8.95 -20.34
C LEU A 169 -6.51 7.93 -20.24
N ILE A 170 -5.67 8.01 -19.22
CA ILE A 170 -4.59 7.04 -18.99
C ILE A 170 -5.19 5.65 -18.72
N PHE A 171 -6.23 5.55 -17.90
CA PHE A 171 -6.90 4.27 -17.62
C PHE A 171 -7.47 3.64 -18.87
N LEU A 172 -8.17 4.41 -19.71
CA LEU A 172 -8.73 3.92 -20.95
C LEU A 172 -7.64 3.51 -21.95
N GLY A 173 -6.61 4.34 -22.14
CA GLY A 173 -5.57 4.11 -23.15
C GLY A 173 -4.48 3.11 -22.73
N SER A 174 -4.07 3.07 -21.45
CA SER A 174 -2.99 2.18 -20.98
C SER A 174 -3.52 0.91 -20.29
N SER A 175 -4.82 0.82 -20.01
CA SER A 175 -5.40 -0.31 -19.28
C SER A 175 -6.53 -0.97 -20.05
N VAL A 176 -7.61 -0.23 -20.33
CA VAL A 176 -8.79 -0.81 -21.01
C VAL A 176 -8.50 -1.17 -22.46
N ALA A 177 -7.87 -0.28 -23.22
CA ALA A 177 -7.60 -0.51 -24.65
C ALA A 177 -6.67 -1.72 -24.90
N PRO A 178 -5.51 -1.89 -24.21
CA PRO A 178 -4.69 -3.09 -24.35
C PRO A 178 -5.44 -4.37 -23.97
N PHE A 179 -6.26 -4.31 -22.91
CA PHE A 179 -7.07 -5.44 -22.48
C PHE A 179 -8.10 -5.83 -23.53
N LEU A 180 -8.83 -4.85 -24.09
CA LEU A 180 -9.81 -5.12 -25.15
C LEU A 180 -9.16 -5.64 -26.43
N ASN A 181 -8.01 -5.08 -26.85
CA ASN A 181 -7.25 -5.61 -27.97
C ASN A 181 -6.91 -7.09 -27.77
N LYS A 182 -6.50 -7.45 -26.54
CA LYS A 182 -6.16 -8.83 -26.19
C LYS A 182 -7.37 -9.76 -26.17
N VAL A 183 -8.50 -9.30 -25.61
CA VAL A 183 -9.73 -10.11 -25.49
C VAL A 183 -10.43 -10.30 -26.82
N LEU A 184 -10.44 -9.26 -27.67
CA LEU A 184 -11.11 -9.28 -28.98
C LEU A 184 -10.19 -9.80 -30.09
N ASP A 185 -8.94 -10.11 -29.78
CA ASP A 185 -7.89 -10.49 -30.73
C ASP A 185 -7.75 -9.48 -31.87
N VAL A 186 -7.76 -8.19 -31.52
CA VAL A 186 -7.60 -7.08 -32.46
C VAL A 186 -6.45 -6.19 -32.08
N ASN A 187 -5.88 -5.43 -33.02
CA ASN A 187 -4.84 -4.44 -32.74
C ASN A 187 -5.25 -3.04 -33.22
N SER A 188 -6.55 -2.83 -33.41
CA SER A 188 -7.09 -1.61 -34.00
C SER A 188 -7.43 -0.53 -32.97
N ILE A 189 -7.54 -0.87 -31.66
CA ILE A 189 -7.84 0.11 -30.62
C ILE A 189 -6.55 0.80 -30.23
N PRO A 190 -6.46 2.16 -30.34
CA PRO A 190 -5.26 2.90 -29.98
C PRO A 190 -4.90 2.72 -28.52
N VAL A 191 -3.63 2.44 -28.25
CA VAL A 191 -3.10 2.24 -26.90
C VAL A 191 -2.10 3.33 -26.52
N LEU A 192 -2.10 3.71 -25.26
CA LEU A 192 -1.02 4.51 -24.69
C LEU A 192 0.11 3.60 -24.21
N PRO A 193 1.35 4.12 -24.07
CA PRO A 193 2.46 3.33 -23.57
C PRO A 193 2.14 2.67 -22.22
N ASP A 194 2.57 1.43 -22.02
CA ASP A 194 2.33 0.63 -20.81
C ASP A 194 2.82 1.34 -19.54
N GLY A 195 3.85 2.17 -19.63
CA GLY A 195 4.33 3.00 -18.52
C GLY A 195 3.30 3.97 -17.95
N GLY A 196 2.25 4.31 -18.70
CA GLY A 196 1.16 5.19 -18.27
C GLY A 196 0.42 4.66 -17.05
N VAL A 197 0.21 3.34 -16.96
CA VAL A 197 -0.51 2.74 -15.82
C VAL A 197 0.22 2.94 -14.49
N TYR A 198 1.55 2.94 -14.47
CA TYR A 198 2.32 3.19 -13.24
C TYR A 198 2.16 4.63 -12.77
N PHE A 199 2.06 5.55 -13.71
CA PHE A 199 1.74 6.94 -13.45
C PHE A 199 0.30 7.10 -12.93
N LEU A 200 -0.65 6.34 -13.47
CA LEU A 200 -2.03 6.29 -12.99
C LEU A 200 -2.09 5.87 -11.51
N TYR A 201 -1.42 4.79 -11.12
CA TYR A 201 -1.37 4.37 -9.71
C TYR A 201 -0.81 5.46 -8.80
N TYR A 202 0.21 6.17 -9.26
CA TYR A 202 0.81 7.27 -8.52
C TYR A 202 -0.17 8.44 -8.34
N LEU A 203 -0.94 8.78 -9.38
CA LEU A 203 -2.00 9.80 -9.33
C LEU A 203 -3.21 9.35 -8.49
N CYS A 204 -3.57 8.07 -8.50
CA CYS A 204 -4.60 7.54 -7.59
C CYS A 204 -4.22 7.80 -6.13
N GLY A 205 -2.96 7.64 -5.76
CA GLY A 205 -2.46 8.01 -4.43
C GLY A 205 -2.69 9.48 -4.09
N TYR A 206 -2.45 10.40 -5.03
CA TYR A 206 -2.76 11.82 -4.88
C TYR A 206 -4.25 12.05 -4.61
N PHE A 207 -5.13 11.38 -5.34
CA PHE A 207 -6.59 11.55 -5.19
C PHE A 207 -7.06 11.19 -3.77
N PHE A 208 -6.52 10.11 -3.21
CA PHE A 208 -6.77 9.74 -1.81
C PHE A 208 -6.24 10.77 -0.80
N ALA A 209 -5.08 11.38 -1.08
CA ALA A 209 -4.50 12.41 -0.22
C ALA A 209 -5.32 13.72 -0.23
N VAL A 210 -5.78 14.16 -1.41
CA VAL A 210 -6.64 15.36 -1.56
C VAL A 210 -7.96 15.19 -0.81
N ARG A 211 -8.62 14.04 -0.99
CA ARG A 211 -9.89 13.75 -0.30
C ARG A 211 -9.76 13.84 1.22
N GLU A 212 -8.64 13.37 1.77
CA GLU A 212 -8.40 13.45 3.21
C GLU A 212 -8.25 14.90 3.67
N VAL A 213 -7.44 15.70 2.98
CA VAL A 213 -7.27 17.14 3.28
C VAL A 213 -8.59 17.91 3.24
N CYS A 214 -9.46 17.59 2.28
CA CYS A 214 -10.78 18.21 2.19
C CYS A 214 -11.69 17.84 3.37
N VAL A 215 -11.66 16.58 3.81
CA VAL A 215 -12.45 16.11 4.95
C VAL A 215 -11.98 16.76 6.26
N ASP A 216 -10.66 16.80 6.49
CA ASP A 216 -10.07 17.39 7.70
C ASP A 216 -10.36 18.89 7.80
N LYS A 217 -10.30 19.63 6.67
CA LYS A 217 -10.69 21.06 6.63
C LYS A 217 -12.16 21.27 6.91
N GLY A 218 -13.04 20.41 6.41
CA GLY A 218 -14.47 20.48 6.67
C GLY A 218 -14.80 20.23 8.15
N ARG A 219 -14.14 19.27 8.79
CA ARG A 219 -14.29 19.00 10.24
C ARG A 219 -13.83 20.18 11.10
N ASN A 220 -12.69 20.77 10.78
CA ASN A 220 -12.15 21.92 11.53
C ASN A 220 -13.02 23.17 11.37
N ALA A 221 -13.57 23.43 10.18
CA ALA A 221 -14.50 24.53 9.95
C ALA A 221 -15.82 24.35 10.70
N GLY A 222 -16.35 23.12 10.75
CA GLY A 222 -17.55 22.78 11.52
C GLY A 222 -17.34 22.91 13.05
N GLY A 223 -16.18 22.53 13.56
CA GLY A 223 -15.80 22.67 14.98
C GLY A 223 -15.71 24.12 15.43
N GLN A 224 -15.13 24.99 14.60
CA GLN A 224 -15.04 26.42 14.91
C GLN A 224 -16.41 27.13 14.94
N MET A 225 -17.37 26.72 14.09
CA MET A 225 -18.73 27.25 14.16
C MET A 225 -19.48 26.86 15.44
N VAL A 226 -19.19 25.68 15.99
CA VAL A 226 -19.81 25.23 17.25
C VAL A 226 -19.20 25.93 18.47
N GLU A 227 -17.90 26.22 18.47
CA GLU A 227 -17.25 27.00 19.55
C GLU A 227 -17.60 28.47 19.51
N SER A 228 -17.71 29.09 18.35
CA SER A 228 -18.15 30.50 18.21
C SER A 228 -19.60 30.70 18.63
N GLY A 229 -20.47 29.69 18.54
CA GLY A 229 -21.85 29.72 19.01
C GLY A 229 -22.03 29.59 20.53
N LYS A 230 -20.98 29.21 21.30
CA LYS A 230 -21.02 29.08 22.76
C LYS A 230 -20.52 30.33 23.51
N GLY A 231 -20.02 31.33 22.82
CA GLY A 231 -19.26 32.46 23.42
C GLY A 231 -19.95 33.79 23.55
N GLU A 232 -21.25 33.96 23.22
CA GLU A 232 -21.91 35.26 23.34
C GLU A 232 -23.28 35.17 24.02
N ARG A 233 -23.25 34.97 25.34
CA ARG A 233 -24.29 35.44 26.22
C ARG A 233 -23.77 36.71 26.93
N VAL A 234 -23.79 37.82 26.24
CA VAL A 234 -23.63 39.13 26.89
C VAL A 234 -24.89 39.40 27.70
N VAL A 235 -24.76 39.26 29.02
CA VAL A 235 -25.76 39.79 29.97
C VAL A 235 -25.55 41.29 30.03
N THR A 236 -26.28 42.03 29.27
CA THR A 236 -26.46 43.49 29.49
C THR A 236 -27.68 43.67 30.37
N SER A 237 -27.46 43.73 31.69
CA SER A 237 -28.42 44.33 32.60
C SER A 237 -28.22 45.84 32.59
N GLN A 238 -29.08 46.59 31.93
CA GLN A 238 -29.30 47.99 32.22
C GLN A 238 -30.70 48.18 32.77
N ASN A 239 -30.72 48.56 34.02
CA ASN A 239 -31.87 49.17 34.70
C ASN A 239 -32.34 50.41 33.99
N ILE A 240 -33.60 50.47 33.61
CA ILE A 240 -34.38 51.71 33.63
C ILE A 240 -35.81 51.33 34.04
N GLY A 241 -36.26 51.89 35.17
CA GLY A 241 -37.62 51.73 35.65
C GLY A 241 -38.60 52.61 34.90
N THR A 242 -39.84 52.18 34.87
CA THR A 242 -41.02 52.95 35.35
C THR A 242 -42.30 52.18 34.94
N SER A 243 -43.10 52.00 35.98
CA SER A 243 -44.54 52.21 36.06
C SER A 243 -45.53 51.51 35.09
N GLY A 244 -46.33 50.66 35.69
CA GLY A 244 -47.77 50.78 35.52
C GLY A 244 -48.53 49.68 34.85
N LYS A 245 -49.34 49.02 35.68
CA LYS A 245 -50.69 48.47 35.46
C LYS A 245 -50.86 47.05 34.86
N ASP A 246 -51.30 46.21 35.77
CA ASP A 246 -52.40 45.25 35.73
C ASP A 246 -52.82 44.62 34.38
N MET A 247 -52.70 43.31 34.29
CA MET A 247 -53.87 42.46 34.01
C MET A 247 -53.56 40.98 34.21
N LYS A 248 -54.56 40.32 34.75
CA LYS A 248 -54.76 38.96 35.24
C LYS A 248 -54.30 37.77 34.38
N ALA A 249 -53.80 36.80 35.06
CA ALA A 249 -54.13 35.38 35.07
C ALA A 249 -54.59 34.68 33.77
N GLY A 250 -53.85 33.65 33.40
CA GLY A 250 -54.23 32.59 32.46
C GLY A 250 -53.30 31.42 32.57
N ASP A 251 -53.83 30.36 33.08
CA ASP A 251 -53.43 29.06 33.54
C ASP A 251 -52.61 28.19 32.54
N SER A 252 -51.79 27.32 33.14
CA SER A 252 -51.40 25.96 32.71
C SER A 252 -50.65 25.74 31.40
N GLY A 253 -49.45 25.19 31.54
CA GLY A 253 -48.70 24.55 30.47
C GLY A 253 -47.36 24.00 30.95
N ASN A 254 -47.39 22.94 31.75
CA ASN A 254 -46.20 22.19 32.17
C ASN A 254 -45.48 21.60 30.96
N GLY A 255 -44.49 22.29 30.42
CA GLY A 255 -43.60 21.82 29.36
C GLY A 255 -42.22 21.59 29.92
N ARG A 256 -42.02 20.44 30.49
CA ARG A 256 -40.71 19.85 30.87
C ARG A 256 -39.88 19.65 29.60
N TRP A 257 -39.02 20.60 29.28
CA TRP A 257 -37.98 20.38 28.31
C TRP A 257 -36.88 19.54 28.99
N ALA A 258 -36.96 18.21 28.82
CA ALA A 258 -35.89 17.30 29.08
C ALA A 258 -34.72 17.71 28.16
N GLY A 259 -33.63 18.18 28.75
CA GLY A 259 -32.35 18.35 28.04
C GLY A 259 -31.87 16.95 27.59
N GLY A 260 -32.16 16.62 26.35
CA GLY A 260 -31.57 15.46 25.72
C GLY A 260 -30.12 15.77 25.47
N ASN A 261 -29.22 15.22 26.28
CA ASN A 261 -27.84 14.98 25.89
C ASN A 261 -27.88 14.02 24.70
N THR A 262 -27.87 14.54 23.48
CA THR A 262 -27.58 13.73 22.33
C THR A 262 -26.09 13.42 22.35
N GLU A 263 -25.73 12.29 22.95
CA GLU A 263 -24.48 11.60 22.73
C GLU A 263 -24.36 11.27 21.23
N TRP A 264 -23.58 12.10 20.53
CA TRP A 264 -23.27 11.95 19.12
C TRP A 264 -22.06 11.00 18.89
N ASP A 265 -21.92 9.92 19.65
CA ASP A 265 -20.72 9.08 19.60
C ASP A 265 -20.94 7.70 18.92
N GLY A 266 -22.16 7.32 18.57
CA GLY A 266 -22.42 6.01 17.94
C GLY A 266 -22.48 6.04 16.39
N GLY A 267 -22.77 7.18 15.77
CA GLY A 267 -23.08 7.25 14.34
C GLY A 267 -21.86 7.28 13.41
N THR A 268 -20.78 7.92 13.80
CA THR A 268 -19.58 8.05 12.96
C THR A 268 -18.76 6.76 12.91
N GLN A 269 -18.65 6.05 14.01
CA GLN A 269 -17.94 4.74 14.05
C GLN A 269 -18.67 3.67 13.24
N THR A 270 -19.97 3.64 13.23
CA THR A 270 -20.77 2.66 12.46
C THR A 270 -20.69 2.91 10.95
N VAL A 271 -20.66 4.16 10.50
CA VAL A 271 -20.55 4.52 9.08
C VAL A 271 -19.17 4.20 8.53
N GLU A 272 -18.09 4.52 9.25
CA GLU A 272 -16.72 4.19 8.85
C GLU A 272 -16.49 2.66 8.81
N SER A 273 -17.08 1.92 9.74
CA SER A 273 -16.99 0.46 9.75
C SER A 273 -17.72 -0.19 8.58
N ARG A 274 -18.86 0.33 8.19
CA ARG A 274 -19.62 -0.14 7.02
C ARG A 274 -18.85 0.14 5.72
N ALA A 275 -18.25 1.32 5.58
CA ALA A 275 -17.47 1.67 4.41
C ALA A 275 -16.27 0.73 4.20
N TRP A 276 -15.55 0.35 5.26
CA TRP A 276 -14.43 -0.60 5.16
C TRP A 276 -14.87 -1.96 4.64
N ASN A 277 -15.98 -2.49 5.17
CA ASN A 277 -16.52 -3.77 4.74
C ASN A 277 -16.94 -3.75 3.26
N VAL A 278 -17.55 -2.65 2.79
CA VAL A 278 -17.93 -2.49 1.37
C VAL A 278 -16.71 -2.58 0.44
N TRP A 279 -15.60 -1.90 0.77
CA TRP A 279 -14.39 -1.96 -0.05
C TRP A 279 -13.75 -3.34 -0.06
N LEU A 280 -13.72 -4.04 1.08
CA LEU A 280 -13.23 -5.41 1.15
C LEU A 280 -14.12 -6.39 0.38
N ILE A 281 -15.45 -6.27 0.52
CA ILE A 281 -16.38 -7.10 -0.23
C ILE A 281 -16.19 -6.88 -1.74
N ALA A 282 -16.10 -5.62 -2.18
CA ALA A 282 -15.86 -5.30 -3.58
C ALA A 282 -14.53 -5.88 -4.09
N ALA A 283 -13.45 -5.79 -3.31
CA ALA A 283 -12.16 -6.39 -3.66
C ALA A 283 -12.24 -7.92 -3.73
N THR A 284 -12.94 -8.55 -2.77
CA THR A 284 -13.12 -10.01 -2.75
C THR A 284 -13.96 -10.49 -3.94
N VAL A 285 -15.07 -9.81 -4.25
CA VAL A 285 -15.91 -10.13 -5.41
C VAL A 285 -15.11 -10.00 -6.72
N LEU A 286 -14.31 -8.94 -6.85
CA LEU A 286 -13.45 -8.74 -8.00
C LEU A 286 -12.40 -9.86 -8.12
N ALA A 287 -11.73 -10.22 -7.02
CA ALA A 287 -10.73 -11.29 -7.00
C ALA A 287 -11.35 -12.65 -7.36
N LEU A 288 -12.53 -12.98 -6.80
CA LEU A 288 -13.26 -14.19 -7.15
C LEU A 288 -13.70 -14.19 -8.61
N GLY A 289 -14.14 -13.04 -9.13
CA GLY A 289 -14.46 -12.88 -10.57
C GLY A 289 -13.26 -13.12 -11.47
N MET A 290 -12.06 -12.67 -11.08
CA MET A 290 -10.82 -12.93 -11.81
C MET A 290 -10.50 -14.44 -11.85
N ILE A 291 -10.58 -15.15 -10.73
CA ILE A 291 -10.38 -16.60 -10.65
C ILE A 291 -11.43 -17.32 -11.52
N LEU A 292 -12.69 -16.95 -11.35
CA LEU A 292 -13.79 -17.60 -12.05
C LEU A 292 -13.71 -17.41 -13.58
N SER A 293 -13.32 -16.22 -14.04
CA SER A 293 -13.12 -15.96 -15.47
C SER A 293 -12.03 -16.83 -16.07
N ARG A 294 -10.95 -17.11 -15.32
CA ARG A 294 -9.89 -18.01 -15.76
C ARG A 294 -10.37 -19.47 -15.79
N THR A 295 -11.07 -19.92 -14.77
CA THR A 295 -11.47 -21.33 -14.63
C THR A 295 -12.63 -21.71 -15.56
N LEU A 296 -13.62 -20.84 -15.74
CA LEU A 296 -14.82 -21.13 -16.54
C LEU A 296 -14.69 -20.72 -18.02
N ALA A 297 -14.05 -19.56 -18.28
CA ALA A 297 -13.96 -19.04 -19.64
C ALA A 297 -12.67 -19.47 -20.38
N GLY A 298 -11.81 -20.27 -19.73
CA GLY A 298 -10.53 -20.68 -20.30
C GLY A 298 -9.60 -19.51 -20.62
N PHE A 299 -9.82 -18.36 -19.95
CA PHE A 299 -9.01 -17.16 -20.17
C PHE A 299 -7.55 -17.45 -19.84
N SER A 300 -6.75 -17.69 -20.88
CA SER A 300 -5.31 -17.95 -20.77
C SER A 300 -4.48 -16.66 -20.56
N ILE A 301 -5.15 -15.51 -20.42
CA ILE A 301 -4.50 -14.21 -20.31
C ILE A 301 -3.98 -14.04 -18.88
N GLN A 302 -2.66 -14.01 -18.73
CA GLN A 302 -2.03 -13.65 -17.46
C GLN A 302 -2.30 -12.17 -17.16
N MET A 303 -2.77 -11.87 -15.93
CA MET A 303 -3.05 -10.49 -15.52
C MET A 303 -1.75 -9.71 -15.38
N ALA A 304 -1.64 -8.65 -16.17
CA ALA A 304 -0.53 -7.71 -16.09
C ALA A 304 -0.88 -6.53 -15.18
N TYR A 305 0.13 -5.76 -14.79
CA TYR A 305 -0.06 -4.56 -13.96
C TYR A 305 -0.98 -3.51 -14.62
N ASN A 306 -1.06 -3.51 -15.95
CA ASN A 306 -1.87 -2.58 -16.72
C ASN A 306 -3.30 -3.07 -16.98
N TYR A 307 -3.71 -4.25 -16.53
CA TYR A 307 -5.08 -4.71 -16.79
C TYR A 307 -6.09 -4.04 -15.85
N PRO A 308 -7.33 -3.76 -16.34
CA PRO A 308 -8.34 -2.99 -15.59
C PRO A 308 -8.67 -3.61 -14.24
N PHE A 309 -8.74 -4.94 -14.16
CA PHE A 309 -9.03 -5.66 -12.91
C PHE A 309 -7.92 -5.48 -11.88
N THR A 310 -6.66 -5.50 -12.29
CA THR A 310 -5.52 -5.25 -11.41
C THR A 310 -5.53 -3.81 -10.88
N VAL A 311 -5.85 -2.84 -11.75
CA VAL A 311 -5.98 -1.42 -11.36
C VAL A 311 -7.08 -1.27 -10.33
N LEU A 312 -8.26 -1.81 -10.58
CA LEU A 312 -9.40 -1.72 -9.67
C LEU A 312 -9.10 -2.42 -8.35
N LEU A 313 -8.54 -3.63 -8.37
CA LEU A 313 -8.19 -4.38 -7.16
C LEU A 313 -7.21 -3.62 -6.28
N ALA A 314 -6.15 -3.04 -6.85
CA ALA A 314 -5.17 -2.26 -6.10
C ALA A 314 -5.80 -1.02 -5.45
N VAL A 315 -6.66 -0.30 -6.18
CA VAL A 315 -7.38 0.88 -5.67
C VAL A 315 -8.35 0.51 -4.55
N LEU A 316 -9.11 -0.59 -4.70
CA LEU A 316 -10.03 -1.09 -3.70
C LEU A 316 -9.32 -1.53 -2.41
N LEU A 317 -8.20 -2.26 -2.53
CA LEU A 317 -7.39 -2.67 -1.38
C LEU A 317 -6.77 -1.48 -0.66
N PHE A 318 -6.30 -0.45 -1.39
CA PHE A 318 -5.79 0.77 -0.79
C PHE A 318 -6.91 1.53 -0.05
N ALA A 319 -8.10 1.65 -0.65
CA ALA A 319 -9.27 2.28 -0.03
C ALA A 319 -9.71 1.52 1.24
N ALA A 320 -9.72 0.18 1.19
CA ALA A 320 -10.02 -0.66 2.33
C ALA A 320 -9.01 -0.44 3.47
N GLY A 321 -7.72 -0.51 3.19
CA GLY A 321 -6.66 -0.30 4.18
C GLY A 321 -6.76 1.08 4.84
N ARG A 322 -7.02 2.13 4.05
CA ARG A 322 -7.19 3.50 4.56
C ARG A 322 -8.39 3.61 5.51
N ASN A 323 -9.53 3.07 5.14
CA ASN A 323 -10.76 3.18 5.92
C ASN A 323 -10.76 2.24 7.15
N GLY A 324 -9.98 1.14 7.12
CA GLY A 324 -9.81 0.23 8.25
C GLY A 324 -8.83 0.75 9.31
N GLY A 325 -7.90 1.62 8.93
CA GLY A 325 -6.86 2.16 9.83
C GLY A 325 -7.38 3.07 10.94
N GLY A 326 -8.58 3.63 10.79
CA GLY A 326 -9.23 4.45 11.83
C GLY A 326 -9.68 3.69 13.08
N ARG A 327 -9.67 2.34 13.06
CA ARG A 327 -10.04 1.50 14.20
C ARG A 327 -8.93 1.27 15.22
N VAL A 328 -7.70 1.63 14.88
CA VAL A 328 -6.59 1.59 15.80
C VAL A 328 -6.36 3.03 16.26
N ALA A 329 -7.24 3.50 17.13
CA ALA A 329 -7.09 4.78 17.81
C ALA A 329 -5.68 4.88 18.40
N ALA A 330 -4.98 5.97 18.07
CA ALA A 330 -3.90 6.40 18.91
C ALA A 330 -4.49 6.57 20.32
N PRO A 331 -3.81 6.15 21.39
CA PRO A 331 -4.24 6.54 22.71
C PRO A 331 -4.29 8.08 22.71
N ASP A 332 -5.44 8.63 23.02
CA ASP A 332 -5.62 10.05 23.27
C ASP A 332 -4.54 10.46 24.27
N ALA A 333 -3.58 11.23 23.78
CA ALA A 333 -2.73 12.02 24.64
C ALA A 333 -3.56 13.23 25.10
N SER A 334 -4.63 12.96 25.82
CA SER A 334 -5.24 13.95 26.69
C SER A 334 -4.26 14.23 27.79
N PRO A 335 -3.92 15.50 28.10
CA PRO A 335 -3.13 15.78 29.28
C PRO A 335 -3.93 15.24 30.47
N VAL A 336 -3.30 14.33 31.21
CA VAL A 336 -3.81 13.83 32.50
C VAL A 336 -4.00 15.06 33.38
N ALA A 337 -5.22 15.58 33.44
CA ALA A 337 -5.64 16.42 34.53
C ALA A 337 -5.71 15.51 35.76
N ASP A 338 -4.99 15.89 36.79
CA ASP A 338 -4.97 15.23 38.08
C ASP A 338 -6.39 14.93 38.58
N THR A 339 -6.87 13.73 38.38
CA THR A 339 -8.03 13.17 39.06
C THR A 339 -7.55 12.00 39.91
N PRO A 340 -7.65 12.08 41.22
CA PRO A 340 -7.30 10.97 42.13
C PRO A 340 -8.41 9.92 42.01
N GLY A 341 -8.07 8.71 41.57
CA GLY A 341 -8.97 7.55 41.61
C GLY A 341 -8.97 6.62 40.40
N VAL A 342 -7.92 6.60 39.57
CA VAL A 342 -7.82 5.61 38.47
C VAL A 342 -7.21 4.32 39.04
N ASP A 343 -7.98 3.24 38.96
CA ASP A 343 -7.60 1.88 39.33
C ASP A 343 -6.34 1.43 38.60
N ILE A 344 -5.28 1.13 39.30
CA ILE A 344 -3.96 0.72 38.78
C ILE A 344 -4.04 -0.63 38.00
N SER A 345 -5.13 -1.39 38.19
CA SER A 345 -5.35 -2.68 37.53
C SER A 345 -5.59 -2.55 36.03
N THR A 346 -6.28 -1.49 35.57
CA THR A 346 -6.61 -1.29 34.14
C THR A 346 -5.39 -0.83 33.33
N ALA A 347 -4.47 -0.11 33.93
CA ALA A 347 -3.23 0.34 33.27
C ALA A 347 -2.26 -0.83 32.98
N GLY A 348 -2.27 -1.87 33.81
CA GLY A 348 -1.48 -3.09 33.62
C GLY A 348 -1.96 -3.94 32.45
N GLU A 349 -3.27 -4.12 32.32
CA GLU A 349 -3.88 -4.88 31.23
C GLU A 349 -3.74 -4.18 29.87
N GLU A 350 -3.80 -2.86 29.85
CA GLU A 350 -3.63 -2.07 28.63
C GLU A 350 -2.16 -2.07 28.17
N GLN A 351 -1.21 -2.07 29.09
CA GLN A 351 0.21 -2.17 28.81
C GLN A 351 0.60 -3.59 28.33
N GLU A 352 -0.08 -4.63 28.77
CA GLU A 352 0.10 -6.01 28.32
C GLU A 352 -0.54 -6.25 26.93
N ARG A 353 -1.70 -5.65 26.65
CA ARG A 353 -2.31 -5.62 25.29
C ARG A 353 -1.44 -4.87 24.27
N LEU A 354 -0.71 -3.86 24.68
CA LEU A 354 0.23 -3.13 23.81
C LEU A 354 1.47 -3.97 23.46
N LYS A 355 1.92 -4.87 24.34
CA LYS A 355 3.05 -5.78 24.08
C LYS A 355 2.76 -6.85 23.03
N HIS A 356 1.49 -7.24 22.87
CA HIS A 356 1.06 -8.25 21.87
C HIS A 356 0.66 -7.67 20.50
N ARG A 357 0.72 -6.36 20.30
CA ARG A 357 0.47 -5.77 18.97
C ARG A 357 1.66 -6.09 18.05
N ILE A 358 1.35 -6.70 16.89
CA ILE A 358 2.34 -6.85 15.82
C ILE A 358 2.93 -5.47 15.54
N PRO A 359 4.25 -5.29 15.64
CA PRO A 359 4.87 -3.98 15.46
C PRO A 359 4.89 -3.60 13.97
N TRP A 360 3.72 -3.27 13.42
CA TRP A 360 3.56 -2.91 12.00
C TRP A 360 4.54 -1.84 11.54
N GLN A 361 4.94 -0.95 12.45
CA GLN A 361 5.92 0.09 12.16
C GLN A 361 7.31 -0.48 11.90
N GLU A 362 7.73 -1.48 12.67
CA GLU A 362 9.02 -2.14 12.47
C GLU A 362 8.98 -3.03 11.24
N ALA A 363 7.94 -3.84 11.08
CA ALA A 363 7.74 -4.66 9.90
C ALA A 363 7.67 -3.82 8.60
N GLY A 364 6.90 -2.72 8.62
CA GLY A 364 6.82 -1.78 7.49
C GLY A 364 8.15 -1.09 7.20
N ALA A 365 8.99 -0.88 8.21
CA ALA A 365 10.33 -0.32 8.02
C ALA A 365 11.33 -1.35 7.44
N LEU A 366 11.10 -2.65 7.64
CA LEU A 366 11.90 -3.74 7.04
C LEU A 366 11.48 -4.04 5.59
N SER A 367 10.26 -3.69 5.18
CA SER A 367 9.69 -4.06 3.88
C SER A 367 10.60 -3.75 2.69
N PHE A 368 11.27 -2.58 2.70
CA PHE A 368 12.18 -2.20 1.62
C PHE A 368 13.44 -3.08 1.58
N ALA A 369 14.01 -3.42 2.74
CA ALA A 369 15.17 -4.31 2.81
C ALA A 369 14.79 -5.74 2.41
N VAL A 370 13.63 -6.25 2.84
CA VAL A 370 13.10 -7.55 2.41
C VAL A 370 12.91 -7.57 0.90
N TYR A 371 12.33 -6.50 0.33
CA TYR A 371 12.18 -6.36 -1.12
C TYR A 371 13.53 -6.46 -1.86
N LEU A 372 14.60 -5.89 -1.32
CA LEU A 372 15.92 -5.95 -1.96
C LEU A 372 16.55 -7.34 -1.91
N VAL A 373 16.36 -8.11 -0.84
CA VAL A 373 17.13 -9.34 -0.61
C VAL A 373 16.39 -10.66 -0.89
N HIS A 374 15.04 -10.64 -0.94
CA HIS A 374 14.26 -11.88 -1.09
C HIS A 374 14.60 -12.70 -2.35
N PRO A 375 14.94 -12.10 -3.53
CA PRO A 375 15.23 -12.91 -4.72
C PRO A 375 16.51 -13.72 -4.59
N VAL A 376 17.43 -13.33 -3.69
CA VAL A 376 18.61 -14.14 -3.38
C VAL A 376 18.19 -15.52 -2.89
N TYR A 377 17.20 -15.56 -1.99
CA TYR A 377 16.72 -16.81 -1.40
C TYR A 377 15.90 -17.64 -2.38
N VAL A 378 15.09 -16.99 -3.22
CA VAL A 378 14.37 -17.70 -4.29
C VAL A 378 15.37 -18.35 -5.25
N ASN A 379 16.38 -17.59 -5.74
CA ASN A 379 17.40 -18.14 -6.63
C ASN A 379 18.27 -19.20 -5.94
N LEU A 380 18.62 -19.00 -4.65
CA LEU A 380 19.38 -19.99 -3.87
C LEU A 380 18.64 -21.32 -3.84
N LEU A 381 17.36 -21.32 -3.46
CA LEU A 381 16.57 -22.55 -3.37
C LEU A 381 16.38 -23.20 -4.75
N TYR A 382 16.02 -22.43 -5.77
CA TYR A 382 15.59 -22.98 -7.05
C TYR A 382 16.71 -23.29 -8.01
N LYS A 383 17.74 -22.42 -8.12
CA LYS A 383 18.83 -22.58 -9.09
C LYS A 383 20.04 -23.31 -8.50
N PHE A 384 20.37 -23.05 -7.23
CA PHE A 384 21.58 -23.65 -6.61
C PHE A 384 21.27 -24.95 -5.87
N VAL A 385 20.28 -24.93 -4.97
CA VAL A 385 19.90 -26.14 -4.20
C VAL A 385 18.99 -27.04 -5.02
N LYS A 386 18.35 -26.52 -6.08
CA LYS A 386 17.41 -27.22 -6.97
C LYS A 386 16.21 -27.83 -6.26
N ILE A 387 15.79 -27.21 -5.16
CA ILE A 387 14.57 -27.57 -4.44
C ILE A 387 13.47 -26.57 -4.85
N THR A 388 12.44 -27.07 -5.52
CA THR A 388 11.27 -26.31 -5.95
C THR A 388 10.00 -26.93 -5.36
N PRO A 389 8.87 -26.20 -5.30
CA PRO A 389 7.59 -26.80 -4.90
C PRO A 389 7.22 -28.03 -5.74
N PHE A 390 7.62 -28.07 -7.02
CA PHE A 390 7.35 -29.20 -7.90
C PHE A 390 8.23 -30.42 -7.60
N THR A 391 9.54 -30.22 -7.35
CA THR A 391 10.42 -31.34 -7.00
C THR A 391 10.00 -32.00 -5.68
N VAL A 392 9.48 -31.22 -4.74
CA VAL A 392 8.92 -31.74 -3.48
C VAL A 392 7.58 -32.42 -3.73
N LEU A 393 6.71 -31.87 -4.58
CA LEU A 393 5.42 -32.46 -4.94
C LEU A 393 5.61 -33.86 -5.58
N GLU A 394 6.56 -33.99 -6.49
CA GLU A 394 6.91 -35.27 -7.11
C GLU A 394 7.34 -36.32 -6.07
N GLN A 395 8.14 -35.93 -5.08
CA GLN A 395 8.57 -36.81 -3.99
C GLN A 395 7.40 -37.23 -3.08
N CYS A 396 6.33 -36.43 -2.98
CA CYS A 396 5.15 -36.78 -2.21
C CYS A 396 4.31 -37.92 -2.84
N GLY A 397 4.56 -38.30 -4.09
CA GLY A 397 3.91 -39.42 -4.75
C GLY A 397 2.38 -39.27 -4.93
N VAL A 398 1.88 -38.04 -5.00
CA VAL A 398 0.45 -37.74 -5.09
C VAL A 398 -0.12 -38.12 -6.45
N GLN A 399 -1.04 -39.07 -6.52
CA GLN A 399 -1.61 -39.61 -7.75
C GLN A 399 -2.75 -38.74 -8.32
N SER A 400 -3.52 -38.08 -7.44
CA SER A 400 -4.67 -37.27 -7.85
C SER A 400 -4.25 -35.83 -8.13
N VAL A 401 -4.67 -35.28 -9.29
CA VAL A 401 -4.42 -33.88 -9.66
C VAL A 401 -5.01 -32.92 -8.60
N ALA A 402 -6.24 -33.17 -8.15
CA ALA A 402 -6.89 -32.31 -7.13
C ALA A 402 -6.12 -32.33 -5.80
N ALA A 403 -5.67 -33.49 -5.34
CA ALA A 403 -4.83 -33.59 -4.14
C ALA A 403 -3.47 -32.91 -4.37
N GLY A 404 -2.88 -33.06 -5.55
CA GLY A 404 -1.65 -32.39 -5.95
C GLY A 404 -1.76 -30.85 -5.94
N GLN A 405 -2.89 -30.31 -6.38
CA GLN A 405 -3.14 -28.85 -6.30
C GLN A 405 -3.18 -28.34 -4.86
N VAL A 406 -3.82 -29.08 -3.95
CA VAL A 406 -3.84 -28.71 -2.52
C VAL A 406 -2.44 -28.78 -1.92
N VAL A 407 -1.69 -29.85 -2.18
CA VAL A 407 -0.31 -29.99 -1.70
C VAL A 407 0.56 -28.87 -2.29
N LEU A 408 0.43 -28.55 -3.57
CA LEU A 408 1.18 -27.48 -4.22
C LEU A 408 0.90 -26.11 -3.57
N ILE A 409 -0.35 -25.78 -3.23
CA ILE A 409 -0.68 -24.54 -2.51
C ILE A 409 0.04 -24.50 -1.15
N LEU A 410 0.01 -25.60 -0.39
CA LEU A 410 0.68 -25.69 0.90
C LEU A 410 2.21 -25.55 0.77
N LEU A 411 2.79 -26.17 -0.25
CA LEU A 411 4.22 -26.04 -0.55
C LEU A 411 4.58 -24.60 -0.94
N LEU A 412 3.82 -23.95 -1.81
CA LEU A 412 4.03 -22.57 -2.18
C LEU A 412 3.95 -21.64 -0.96
N ALA A 413 2.98 -21.84 -0.08
CA ALA A 413 2.89 -21.12 1.18
C ALA A 413 4.11 -21.35 2.08
N ALA A 414 4.57 -22.60 2.21
CA ALA A 414 5.74 -22.95 2.99
C ALA A 414 7.01 -22.30 2.42
N PHE A 415 7.24 -22.40 1.10
CA PHE A 415 8.38 -21.74 0.43
C PHE A 415 8.33 -20.22 0.61
N CYS A 416 7.15 -19.60 0.47
CA CYS A 416 6.98 -18.17 0.71
C CYS A 416 7.35 -17.79 2.15
N LEU A 417 6.91 -18.56 3.15
CA LEU A 417 7.24 -18.34 4.56
C LEU A 417 8.73 -18.48 4.82
N VAL A 418 9.39 -19.49 4.26
CA VAL A 418 10.85 -19.70 4.39
C VAL A 418 11.60 -18.50 3.78
N VAL A 419 11.27 -18.09 2.56
CA VAL A 419 11.90 -16.95 1.90
C VAL A 419 11.64 -15.65 2.68
N LEU A 420 10.43 -15.43 3.18
CA LEU A 420 10.10 -14.27 4.01
C LEU A 420 10.90 -14.27 5.31
N ALA A 421 11.02 -15.39 6.00
CA ALA A 421 11.78 -15.52 7.24
C ALA A 421 13.25 -15.19 7.02
N LEU A 422 13.88 -15.81 6.01
CA LEU A 422 15.30 -15.59 5.67
C LEU A 422 15.54 -14.14 5.23
N ALA A 423 14.71 -13.60 4.36
CA ALA A 423 14.80 -12.22 3.89
C ALA A 423 14.59 -11.21 5.04
N THR A 424 13.66 -11.48 5.96
CA THR A 424 13.41 -10.61 7.12
C THR A 424 14.58 -10.65 8.11
N ALA A 425 15.13 -11.84 8.39
CA ALA A 425 16.31 -11.99 9.24
C ALA A 425 17.50 -11.21 8.65
N THR A 426 17.75 -11.34 7.35
CA THR A 426 18.82 -10.60 6.66
C THR A 426 18.55 -9.10 6.68
N ALA A 427 17.32 -8.66 6.40
CA ALA A 427 16.93 -7.26 6.46
C ALA A 427 17.15 -6.66 7.85
N TRP A 428 16.85 -7.42 8.90
CA TRP A 428 17.10 -7.02 10.29
C TRP A 428 18.59 -6.85 10.59
N VAL A 429 19.44 -7.79 10.11
CA VAL A 429 20.90 -7.69 10.25
C VAL A 429 21.44 -6.49 9.47
N LEU A 430 21.05 -6.30 8.20
CA LEU A 430 21.49 -5.19 7.38
C LEU A 430 21.15 -3.83 8.00
N ARG A 431 19.99 -3.72 8.67
CA ARG A 431 19.61 -2.49 9.39
C ARG A 431 20.43 -2.21 10.64
N LYS A 432 21.16 -3.17 11.18
CA LYS A 432 22.11 -2.94 12.27
C LYS A 432 23.39 -2.23 11.78
N ILE A 433 23.70 -2.30 10.49
CA ILE A 433 24.82 -1.60 9.88
C ILE A 433 24.48 -0.11 9.75
N PRO A 434 25.16 0.82 10.50
CA PRO A 434 24.77 2.22 10.57
C PRO A 434 24.73 2.92 9.21
N VAL A 435 25.70 2.61 8.32
CA VAL A 435 25.80 3.19 6.98
C VAL A 435 24.58 2.78 6.12
N LEU A 436 24.23 1.49 6.10
CA LEU A 436 23.09 1.00 5.34
C LEU A 436 21.77 1.58 5.87
N ARG A 437 21.58 1.57 7.18
CA ARG A 437 20.40 2.14 7.84
C ARG A 437 20.21 3.64 7.52
N LYS A 438 21.32 4.41 7.45
CA LYS A 438 21.27 5.86 7.25
C LYS A 438 21.06 6.26 5.79
N TYR A 439 21.68 5.53 4.85
CA TYR A 439 21.80 5.98 3.46
C TYR A 439 20.98 5.12 2.47
N VAL A 440 20.64 3.87 2.81
CA VAL A 440 19.99 2.92 1.91
C VAL A 440 18.67 2.38 2.48
N LEU A 441 18.68 1.89 3.70
CA LEU A 441 17.54 1.25 4.40
C LEU A 441 16.90 2.21 5.41
#